data_05073cd65babde6095bb07d60c215087
#
_entry.id   05073cd65babde6095bb07d60c215087
#
_cell.length_a   1.000
_cell.length_b   1.000
_cell.length_c   1.000
_cell.angle_alpha   90.00
_cell.angle_beta   90.00
_cell.angle_gamma   90.00
#
_symmetry.space_group_name_H-M   'P 1'
#
loop_
_entity.id
_entity.type
_entity.pdbx_description
1 polymer ?
#
loop_
_entity_poly.entity_id
_entity_poly.type
_entity_poly.pdbx_seq_one_letter_code
_entity_poly.pdbx_strand_id
1 'polypeptide(L)'
;MYKSFIFIVFSIFVLNKGIGQESTHQMGISGVYEVVLAVKDVNYSIKYWNEFGFKVIDSTSISAETAFMLYGVKSALKSYRMQNGNIDSHGLLRLWKWEKSLGDGIGYSEPETIGSRMAVMKTNDIMRLYDVYEFLRQNKKPWLPTEPITDDLFGLNKGDRDFLKRPVLVRENAVYGEYFNHVFFQRYGYEIPGYGTIHPDTPLKTSEFTHHDWIIGGKDMESIKYITEVLGFKAEAAPEINGDYSKGPKRVFIMPDGYSHLYQGFVSPNNICGKLKFFIPNGPKPDKSDKQRPGELGITMHSLYAPDILKIYQAAVKYPGLVTTKVIKNEFGEKTFTIKDSVNVLWQIIEKTNTSNKPETKVNFTFTNN
;
A
#
# COMPACT_ATOMS: atom_id res chain seq x y z
N MET A 1 -2.73 10.34 42.21
CA MET A 1 -1.36 9.83 42.10
C MET A 1 -1.37 8.75 41.02
N TYR A 2 -1.26 9.12 39.77
CA TYR A 2 -1.18 8.17 38.64
C TYR A 2 0.27 8.09 38.18
N LYS A 3 0.87 6.93 38.32
CA LYS A 3 2.22 6.64 37.81
C LYS A 3 2.12 6.34 36.31
N SER A 4 2.58 7.27 35.50
CA SER A 4 2.78 7.06 34.07
C SER A 4 4.00 6.17 33.87
N PHE A 5 3.80 5.00 33.27
CA PHE A 5 4.88 4.16 32.76
C PHE A 5 5.29 4.68 31.38
N ILE A 6 6.48 5.21 31.31
CA ILE A 6 7.14 5.56 30.03
C ILE A 6 7.82 4.30 29.53
N PHE A 7 7.32 3.73 28.44
CA PHE A 7 8.06 2.73 27.68
C PHE A 7 8.99 3.42 26.69
N ILE A 8 10.26 3.53 27.08
CA ILE A 8 11.36 3.86 26.16
C ILE A 8 11.82 2.52 25.59
N VAL A 9 11.47 2.23 24.34
CA VAL A 9 12.02 1.08 23.62
C VAL A 9 13.42 1.44 23.13
N PHE A 10 14.43 1.13 23.94
CA PHE A 10 15.81 1.03 23.48
C PHE A 10 15.98 -0.33 22.81
N SER A 11 16.08 -0.37 21.50
CA SER A 11 16.50 -1.59 20.79
C SER A 11 17.99 -1.82 21.01
N ILE A 12 18.33 -2.61 22.01
CA ILE A 12 19.67 -3.14 22.20
C ILE A 12 19.84 -4.31 21.22
N PHE A 13 20.71 -4.14 20.23
CA PHE A 13 21.16 -5.24 19.39
C PHE A 13 22.08 -6.15 20.22
N VAL A 14 21.55 -7.29 20.66
CA VAL A 14 22.37 -8.40 21.16
C VAL A 14 22.78 -9.23 19.95
N LEU A 15 24.06 -9.21 19.63
CA LEU A 15 24.70 -10.15 18.70
C LEU A 15 24.73 -11.54 19.31
N ASN A 16 23.72 -12.36 19.08
CA ASN A 16 23.82 -13.80 19.33
C ASN A 16 24.32 -14.49 18.06
N LYS A 17 25.57 -14.94 18.09
CA LYS A 17 26.10 -15.92 17.17
C LYS A 17 25.48 -17.30 17.56
N GLY A 18 24.38 -17.64 16.89
CA GLY A 18 23.74 -18.96 16.92
C GLY A 18 24.06 -19.72 15.65
N ILE A 19 24.59 -20.88 15.81
CA ILE A 19 25.04 -21.85 14.79
C ILE A 19 23.82 -22.36 13.99
N GLY A 20 23.89 -22.28 12.66
CA GLY A 20 23.33 -23.25 11.75
C GLY A 20 21.80 -23.35 11.66
N GLN A 21 21.15 -22.30 11.17
CA GLN A 21 19.95 -22.40 10.36
C GLN A 21 20.26 -21.60 9.08
N GLU A 22 20.40 -22.30 7.95
CA GLU A 22 20.42 -21.63 6.65
C GLU A 22 19.14 -20.80 6.59
N SER A 23 19.34 -19.50 6.77
CA SER A 23 18.26 -18.55 6.77
C SER A 23 17.60 -18.59 5.40
N THR A 24 16.28 -18.74 5.38
CA THR A 24 15.36 -18.40 4.29
C THR A 24 15.50 -16.92 3.87
N HIS A 25 16.56 -16.27 4.30
CA HIS A 25 16.90 -14.88 4.08
C HIS A 25 17.41 -14.63 2.68
N GLN A 26 16.66 -13.87 1.98
CA GLN A 26 16.85 -13.22 0.69
C GLN A 26 16.19 -13.93 -0.49
N MET A 27 14.87 -14.06 -0.47
CA MET A 27 14.15 -14.22 -1.72
C MET A 27 14.17 -12.92 -2.56
N GLY A 28 14.72 -11.82 -2.02
CA GLY A 28 14.91 -10.56 -2.74
C GLY A 28 13.61 -9.90 -3.20
N ILE A 29 12.47 -10.26 -2.57
CA ILE A 29 11.17 -9.69 -2.90
C ILE A 29 11.15 -8.19 -2.55
N SER A 30 10.62 -7.39 -3.48
CA SER A 30 10.38 -5.96 -3.31
C SER A 30 9.18 -5.70 -2.39
N GLY A 31 9.05 -4.46 -1.93
CA GLY A 31 7.75 -3.91 -1.56
C GLY A 31 6.80 -3.87 -2.76
N VAL A 32 5.61 -3.26 -2.58
CA VAL A 32 4.64 -3.17 -3.67
C VAL A 32 5.25 -2.43 -4.86
N TYR A 33 5.43 -3.18 -5.95
CA TYR A 33 5.97 -2.66 -7.21
C TYR A 33 4.91 -1.85 -7.95
N GLU A 34 3.71 -2.43 -8.12
CA GLU A 34 2.60 -1.78 -8.80
C GLU A 34 1.28 -2.00 -8.06
N VAL A 35 0.46 -0.98 -8.03
CA VAL A 35 -0.97 -1.07 -7.76
C VAL A 35 -1.69 -1.32 -9.07
N VAL A 36 -2.53 -2.34 -9.15
CA VAL A 36 -3.33 -2.64 -10.32
C VAL A 36 -4.75 -2.13 -10.10
N LEU A 37 -5.10 -1.08 -10.84
CA LEU A 37 -6.37 -0.37 -10.76
C LEU A 37 -7.17 -0.54 -12.04
N ALA A 38 -8.27 -1.28 -11.97
CA ALA A 38 -9.20 -1.39 -13.07
C ALA A 38 -10.15 -0.19 -13.11
N VAL A 39 -10.29 0.43 -14.30
CA VAL A 39 -11.01 1.69 -14.48
C VAL A 39 -12.04 1.61 -15.61
N LYS A 40 -13.11 2.39 -15.47
CA LYS A 40 -14.18 2.48 -16.46
C LYS A 40 -13.78 3.33 -17.67
N ASP A 41 -13.11 4.45 -17.43
CA ASP A 41 -12.58 5.37 -18.46
C ASP A 41 -11.09 5.56 -18.25
N VAL A 42 -10.29 4.96 -19.12
CA VAL A 42 -8.83 5.00 -19.00
C VAL A 42 -8.27 6.38 -19.38
N ASN A 43 -8.90 7.10 -20.32
CA ASN A 43 -8.41 8.42 -20.72
C ASN A 43 -8.62 9.45 -19.61
N TYR A 44 -9.78 9.39 -18.95
CA TYR A 44 -10.03 10.19 -17.76
C TYR A 44 -9.05 9.83 -16.64
N SER A 45 -8.85 8.54 -16.40
CA SER A 45 -7.94 8.06 -15.34
C SER A 45 -6.49 8.46 -15.59
N ILE A 46 -6.00 8.39 -16.82
CA ILE A 46 -4.65 8.87 -17.17
C ILE A 46 -4.51 10.37 -16.87
N LYS A 47 -5.50 11.20 -17.28
CA LYS A 47 -5.50 12.64 -16.96
C LYS A 47 -5.49 12.87 -15.45
N TYR A 48 -6.35 12.16 -14.72
CA TYR A 48 -6.42 12.25 -13.27
C TYR A 48 -5.07 11.93 -12.61
N TRP A 49 -4.43 10.81 -12.98
CA TRP A 49 -3.16 10.40 -12.40
C TRP A 49 -1.97 11.27 -12.82
N ASN A 50 -2.08 11.94 -13.98
CA ASN A 50 -1.09 12.94 -14.38
C ASN A 50 -1.01 14.12 -13.40
N GLU A 51 -2.13 14.51 -12.77
CA GLU A 51 -2.15 15.55 -11.73
C GLU A 51 -1.30 15.14 -10.50
N PHE A 52 -1.22 13.84 -10.24
CA PHE A 52 -0.38 13.27 -9.18
C PHE A 52 1.06 12.98 -9.63
N GLY A 53 1.44 13.32 -10.85
CA GLY A 53 2.79 13.14 -11.38
C GLY A 53 3.04 11.79 -12.06
N PHE A 54 2.04 10.92 -12.14
CA PHE A 54 2.19 9.65 -12.86
C PHE A 54 2.11 9.87 -14.37
N LYS A 55 3.03 9.26 -15.14
CA LYS A 55 3.06 9.30 -16.61
C LYS A 55 3.04 7.88 -17.16
N VAL A 56 2.35 7.66 -18.26
CA VAL A 56 2.39 6.37 -18.98
C VAL A 56 3.79 6.14 -19.51
N ILE A 57 4.39 5.02 -19.12
CA ILE A 57 5.72 4.59 -19.56
C ILE A 57 5.65 3.35 -20.47
N ASP A 58 4.56 2.57 -20.39
CA ASP A 58 4.35 1.39 -21.21
C ASP A 58 2.87 1.09 -21.36
N SER A 59 2.47 0.44 -22.45
CA SER A 59 1.10 0.03 -22.68
C SER A 59 1.01 -1.19 -23.57
N THR A 60 0.00 -2.03 -23.33
CA THR A 60 -0.21 -3.26 -24.08
C THR A 60 -1.68 -3.63 -24.15
N SER A 61 -2.01 -4.58 -25.01
CA SER A 61 -3.36 -5.15 -25.12
C SER A 61 -3.28 -6.66 -25.28
N ILE A 62 -4.18 -7.38 -24.66
CA ILE A 62 -4.30 -8.82 -24.78
C ILE A 62 -5.74 -9.22 -25.11
N SER A 63 -5.87 -10.37 -25.83
CA SER A 63 -7.16 -10.94 -26.16
C SER A 63 -7.91 -11.48 -24.93
N ALA A 64 -9.20 -11.75 -25.07
CA ALA A 64 -10.00 -12.35 -24.03
C ALA A 64 -9.47 -13.75 -23.60
N GLU A 65 -8.92 -14.52 -24.55
CA GLU A 65 -8.34 -15.84 -24.28
C GLU A 65 -7.07 -15.71 -23.42
N THR A 66 -6.19 -14.77 -23.77
CA THR A 66 -4.96 -14.51 -23.01
C THR A 66 -5.32 -13.97 -21.61
N ALA A 67 -6.27 -13.06 -21.52
CA ALA A 67 -6.72 -12.51 -20.24
C ALA A 67 -7.36 -13.60 -19.36
N PHE A 68 -8.08 -14.55 -19.95
CA PHE A 68 -8.61 -15.69 -19.22
C PHE A 68 -7.50 -16.60 -18.66
N MET A 69 -6.47 -16.87 -19.45
CA MET A 69 -5.31 -17.67 -18.96
C MET A 69 -4.55 -16.98 -17.83
N LEU A 70 -4.40 -15.66 -17.91
CA LEU A 70 -3.64 -14.88 -16.91
C LEU A 70 -4.43 -14.59 -15.64
N TYR A 71 -5.69 -14.20 -15.80
CA TYR A 71 -6.47 -13.55 -14.75
C TYR A 71 -7.84 -14.19 -14.50
N GLY A 72 -8.20 -15.23 -15.26
CA GLY A 72 -9.50 -15.90 -15.15
C GLY A 72 -10.67 -15.08 -15.72
N VAL A 73 -10.42 -14.03 -16.50
CA VAL A 73 -11.44 -13.10 -17.01
C VAL A 73 -11.60 -13.23 -18.52
N LYS A 74 -12.79 -13.59 -18.98
CA LYS A 74 -13.13 -13.73 -20.41
C LYS A 74 -13.48 -12.36 -21.03
N SER A 75 -12.54 -11.44 -21.01
CA SER A 75 -12.69 -10.10 -21.59
C SER A 75 -11.34 -9.61 -22.05
N ALA A 76 -11.25 -8.94 -23.20
CA ALA A 76 -10.02 -8.33 -23.66
C ALA A 76 -9.59 -7.22 -22.68
N LEU A 77 -8.28 -7.03 -22.55
CA LEU A 77 -7.68 -6.10 -21.59
C LEU A 77 -6.70 -5.17 -22.30
N LYS A 78 -6.82 -3.86 -22.02
CA LYS A 78 -5.78 -2.87 -22.26
C LYS A 78 -5.14 -2.52 -20.92
N SER A 79 -3.81 -2.55 -20.87
CA SER A 79 -3.02 -2.30 -19.68
C SER A 79 -2.04 -1.14 -19.93
N TYR A 80 -1.95 -0.22 -18.96
CA TYR A 80 -1.07 0.95 -19.01
C TYR A 80 -0.26 1.00 -17.72
N ARG A 81 1.06 0.93 -17.85
CA ARG A 81 1.97 1.11 -16.72
C ARG A 81 2.31 2.59 -16.59
N MET A 82 2.15 3.14 -15.39
CA MET A 82 2.42 4.54 -15.11
C MET A 82 3.44 4.66 -13.97
N GLN A 83 4.32 5.64 -14.07
CA GLN A 83 5.41 5.90 -13.15
C GLN A 83 5.36 7.35 -12.69
N ASN A 84 5.63 7.59 -11.41
CA ASN A 84 5.80 8.92 -10.84
C ASN A 84 7.29 9.31 -10.87
N GLY A 85 7.61 10.38 -11.58
CA GLY A 85 8.99 10.84 -11.75
C GLY A 85 9.90 9.74 -12.30
N ASN A 86 11.03 9.51 -11.65
CA ASN A 86 12.03 8.51 -12.04
C ASN A 86 12.02 7.24 -11.16
N ILE A 87 11.01 7.07 -10.32
CA ILE A 87 10.93 5.93 -9.41
C ILE A 87 10.41 4.70 -10.16
N ASP A 88 11.29 3.74 -10.41
CA ASP A 88 11.02 2.51 -11.16
C ASP A 88 11.11 1.23 -10.32
N SER A 89 11.43 1.38 -9.03
CA SER A 89 11.64 0.25 -8.11
C SER A 89 10.38 -0.14 -7.34
N HIS A 90 9.44 0.79 -7.13
CA HIS A 90 8.23 0.58 -6.35
C HIS A 90 7.19 1.68 -6.61
N GLY A 91 5.97 1.46 -6.16
CA GLY A 91 4.93 2.48 -6.12
C GLY A 91 4.41 2.93 -7.49
N LEU A 92 4.56 2.09 -8.52
CA LEU A 92 4.00 2.32 -9.84
C LEU A 92 2.49 2.07 -9.82
N LEU A 93 1.83 2.55 -10.86
CA LEU A 93 0.42 2.32 -11.12
C LEU A 93 0.24 1.53 -12.41
N ARG A 94 -0.56 0.48 -12.38
CA ARG A 94 -1.02 -0.21 -13.58
C ARG A 94 -2.52 0.03 -13.75
N LEU A 95 -2.91 0.76 -14.80
CA LEU A 95 -4.32 0.93 -15.14
C LEU A 95 -4.76 -0.21 -16.05
N TRP A 96 -5.87 -0.86 -15.66
CA TRP A 96 -6.54 -1.87 -16.46
C TRP A 96 -7.85 -1.32 -17.03
N LYS A 97 -8.04 -1.48 -18.35
CA LYS A 97 -9.30 -1.22 -19.02
C LYS A 97 -9.79 -2.52 -19.66
N TRP A 98 -10.73 -3.17 -18.98
CA TRP A 98 -11.45 -4.31 -19.52
C TRP A 98 -12.42 -3.86 -20.62
N GLU A 99 -12.55 -4.63 -21.70
CA GLU A 99 -13.59 -4.39 -22.71
C GLU A 99 -14.97 -4.51 -22.06
N LYS A 100 -15.15 -5.56 -21.24
CA LYS A 100 -16.33 -5.79 -20.39
C LYS A 100 -15.86 -6.07 -18.97
N SER A 101 -16.13 -5.15 -18.05
CA SER A 101 -15.92 -5.39 -16.61
C SER A 101 -16.97 -6.39 -16.09
N LEU A 102 -16.63 -7.13 -15.02
CA LEU A 102 -17.55 -8.04 -14.34
C LEU A 102 -18.51 -7.28 -13.42
N GLY A 103 -18.10 -6.14 -12.90
CA GLY A 103 -18.88 -5.30 -12.02
C GLY A 103 -18.10 -4.06 -11.57
N ASP A 104 -18.70 -3.30 -10.65
CA ASP A 104 -18.17 -2.04 -10.15
C ASP A 104 -17.24 -2.21 -8.92
N GLY A 105 -16.81 -3.45 -8.64
CA GLY A 105 -15.94 -3.75 -7.49
C GLY A 105 -16.62 -3.48 -6.15
N ILE A 106 -15.87 -2.96 -5.19
CA ILE A 106 -16.44 -2.54 -3.90
C ILE A 106 -17.37 -1.34 -4.08
N GLY A 107 -17.07 -0.48 -5.03
CA GLY A 107 -17.78 0.77 -5.24
C GLY A 107 -17.51 1.77 -4.12
N TYR A 108 -18.29 2.85 -4.11
CA TYR A 108 -18.29 3.82 -3.01
C TYR A 108 -18.94 3.18 -1.78
N SER A 109 -18.14 2.88 -0.77
CA SER A 109 -18.55 2.13 0.41
C SER A 109 -18.06 2.79 1.69
N GLU A 110 -18.67 2.40 2.81
CA GLU A 110 -18.24 2.91 4.12
C GLU A 110 -16.78 2.52 4.42
N PRO A 111 -16.07 3.36 5.21
CA PRO A 111 -14.73 3.06 5.67
C PRO A 111 -14.64 1.70 6.38
N GLU A 112 -13.50 1.04 6.24
CA GLU A 112 -13.25 -0.30 6.78
C GLU A 112 -14.16 -1.41 6.23
N THR A 113 -14.84 -1.21 5.09
CA THR A 113 -15.45 -2.32 4.35
C THR A 113 -14.37 -3.38 4.08
N ILE A 114 -14.64 -4.62 4.49
CA ILE A 114 -13.73 -5.75 4.27
C ILE A 114 -13.54 -5.96 2.76
N GLY A 115 -12.28 -6.07 2.34
CA GLY A 115 -11.86 -6.06 0.94
C GLY A 115 -11.38 -4.69 0.46
N SER A 116 -11.67 -3.60 1.19
CA SER A 116 -11.19 -2.26 0.82
C SER A 116 -9.66 -2.19 0.81
N ARG A 117 -9.13 -1.39 -0.10
CA ARG A 117 -7.69 -1.17 -0.28
C ARG A 117 -7.42 0.31 -0.47
N MET A 118 -6.31 0.77 0.08
CA MET A 118 -5.88 2.16 -0.05
C MET A 118 -4.47 2.23 -0.59
N ALA A 119 -4.24 3.19 -1.47
CA ALA A 119 -2.90 3.53 -1.96
C ALA A 119 -2.47 4.84 -1.32
N VAL A 120 -1.28 4.85 -0.74
CA VAL A 120 -0.80 5.94 0.10
C VAL A 120 0.33 6.68 -0.57
N MET A 121 0.25 8.02 -0.58
CA MET A 121 1.27 8.91 -1.14
C MET A 121 1.76 9.91 -0.10
N LYS A 122 3.02 10.30 -0.21
CA LYS A 122 3.55 11.48 0.47
C LYS A 122 3.13 12.73 -0.31
N THR A 123 2.87 13.81 0.41
CA THR A 123 2.66 15.14 -0.16
C THR A 123 3.37 16.20 0.68
N ASN A 124 3.61 17.38 0.13
CA ASN A 124 4.02 18.55 0.89
C ASN A 124 2.95 19.64 0.92
N ASP A 125 1.74 19.35 0.41
CA ASP A 125 0.60 20.27 0.39
C ASP A 125 -0.74 19.54 0.61
N ILE A 126 -0.90 18.96 1.80
CA ILE A 126 -2.07 18.15 2.13
C ILE A 126 -3.36 18.98 2.19
N MET A 127 -3.27 20.27 2.55
CA MET A 127 -4.44 21.13 2.61
C MET A 127 -5.00 21.40 1.21
N ARG A 128 -4.14 21.62 0.23
CA ARG A 128 -4.58 21.78 -1.17
C ARG A 128 -5.28 20.51 -1.68
N LEU A 129 -4.76 19.33 -1.34
CA LEU A 129 -5.42 18.08 -1.71
C LEU A 129 -6.79 17.96 -1.07
N TYR A 130 -6.91 18.29 0.21
CA TYR A 130 -8.19 18.32 0.90
C TYR A 130 -9.17 19.28 0.23
N ASP A 131 -8.76 20.52 -0.07
CA ASP A 131 -9.60 21.53 -0.71
C ASP A 131 -10.10 21.08 -2.09
N VAL A 132 -9.23 20.44 -2.90
CA VAL A 132 -9.60 19.90 -4.22
C VAL A 132 -10.71 18.85 -4.08
N TYR A 133 -10.56 17.89 -3.17
CA TYR A 133 -11.57 16.86 -3.01
C TYR A 133 -12.84 17.34 -2.33
N GLU A 134 -12.73 18.29 -1.42
CA GLU A 134 -13.89 18.93 -0.80
C GLU A 134 -14.70 19.72 -1.84
N PHE A 135 -14.03 20.44 -2.75
CA PHE A 135 -14.67 21.08 -3.89
C PHE A 135 -15.39 20.07 -4.78
N LEU A 136 -14.75 18.93 -5.09
CA LEU A 136 -15.37 17.85 -5.87
C LEU A 136 -16.61 17.29 -5.16
N ARG A 137 -16.54 17.06 -3.83
CA ARG A 137 -17.66 16.59 -3.01
C ARG A 137 -18.84 17.58 -3.03
N GLN A 138 -18.56 18.86 -2.86
CA GLN A 138 -19.57 19.92 -2.93
C GLN A 138 -20.26 19.99 -4.30
N ASN A 139 -19.54 19.64 -5.36
CA ASN A 139 -20.05 19.49 -6.72
C ASN A 139 -20.65 18.10 -7.01
N LYS A 140 -21.05 17.36 -5.96
CA LYS A 140 -21.74 16.06 -6.04
C LYS A 140 -20.95 14.97 -6.78
N LYS A 141 -19.62 15.06 -6.79
CA LYS A 141 -18.77 13.97 -7.24
C LYS A 141 -18.61 12.96 -6.13
N PRO A 142 -18.46 11.65 -6.42
CA PRO A 142 -18.42 10.59 -5.43
C PRO A 142 -17.05 10.53 -4.71
N TRP A 143 -16.71 11.58 -3.98
CA TRP A 143 -15.52 11.70 -3.17
C TRP A 143 -15.87 12.11 -1.74
N LEU A 144 -15.22 11.49 -0.76
CA LEU A 144 -15.33 11.85 0.65
C LEU A 144 -13.91 12.03 1.22
N PRO A 145 -13.40 13.26 1.28
CA PRO A 145 -12.17 13.54 1.99
C PRO A 145 -12.43 13.58 3.50
N THR A 146 -11.51 13.03 4.28
CA THR A 146 -11.46 13.29 5.73
C THR A 146 -10.70 14.59 5.98
N GLU A 147 -11.05 15.32 7.04
CA GLU A 147 -10.25 16.49 7.44
C GLU A 147 -8.83 16.05 7.80
N PRO A 148 -7.79 16.77 7.35
CA PRO A 148 -6.41 16.46 7.70
C PRO A 148 -6.19 16.52 9.22
N ILE A 149 -5.77 15.41 9.81
CA ILE A 149 -5.43 15.31 11.23
C ILE A 149 -3.93 15.37 11.43
N THR A 150 -3.50 16.08 12.46
CA THR A 150 -2.11 16.16 12.85
C THR A 150 -1.83 15.20 14.00
N ASP A 151 -0.86 14.32 13.83
CA ASP A 151 -0.41 13.38 14.84
C ASP A 151 1.07 13.62 15.22
N ASP A 152 1.34 13.58 16.51
CA ASP A 152 2.68 13.70 17.09
C ASP A 152 3.28 12.31 17.25
N LEU A 153 4.04 11.86 16.26
CA LEU A 153 4.58 10.51 16.23
C LEU A 153 5.67 10.24 17.28
N PHE A 154 6.36 11.28 17.75
CA PHE A 154 7.58 11.09 18.55
C PHE A 154 7.46 11.64 19.97
N GLY A 155 6.33 12.17 20.36
CA GLY A 155 6.15 12.81 21.67
C GLY A 155 7.06 14.04 21.89
N LEU A 156 7.70 14.53 20.82
CA LEU A 156 8.62 15.67 20.87
C LEU A 156 7.90 17.01 21.05
N ASN A 157 6.57 17.00 20.99
CA ASN A 157 5.71 18.14 21.25
C ASN A 157 5.34 18.28 22.73
N LYS A 158 6.02 17.56 23.62
CA LYS A 158 5.81 17.58 25.09
C LYS A 158 7.00 18.23 25.81
N GLY A 159 6.72 18.81 26.97
CA GLY A 159 7.74 19.38 27.85
C GLY A 159 8.08 20.86 27.56
N ASP A 160 9.23 21.29 28.02
CA ASP A 160 9.69 22.69 28.07
C ASP A 160 10.12 23.27 26.72
N ARG A 161 9.37 22.95 25.67
CA ARG A 161 9.66 23.52 24.36
C ARG A 161 9.21 24.96 24.27
N ASP A 162 10.08 25.78 23.73
CA ASP A 162 9.71 27.05 23.18
C ASP A 162 8.64 26.87 22.10
N PHE A 163 7.55 27.64 22.14
CA PHE A 163 6.46 27.58 21.16
C PHE A 163 6.90 27.88 19.73
N LEU A 164 8.06 28.49 19.54
CA LEU A 164 8.65 28.74 18.22
C LEU A 164 9.41 27.52 17.66
N LYS A 165 9.65 26.48 18.46
CA LYS A 165 10.33 25.29 17.95
C LYS A 165 9.45 24.54 16.97
N ARG A 166 10.05 24.16 15.83
CA ARG A 166 9.37 23.39 14.80
C ARG A 166 8.93 22.02 15.32
N PRO A 167 7.65 21.66 15.19
CA PRO A 167 7.18 20.36 15.63
C PRO A 167 7.69 19.23 14.72
N VAL A 168 7.85 18.03 15.29
CA VAL A 168 8.06 16.78 14.56
C VAL A 168 6.74 16.03 14.57
N LEU A 169 6.07 15.98 13.43
CA LEU A 169 4.73 15.42 13.31
C LEU A 169 4.42 14.94 11.90
N VAL A 170 3.35 14.18 11.76
CA VAL A 170 2.73 13.87 10.48
C VAL A 170 1.32 14.46 10.43
N ARG A 171 0.90 14.89 9.26
CA ARG A 171 -0.49 15.21 8.97
C ARG A 171 -1.02 14.21 7.95
N GLU A 172 -2.21 13.68 8.21
CA GLU A 172 -2.81 12.60 7.44
C GLU A 172 -4.24 12.96 7.04
N ASN A 173 -4.66 12.52 5.86
CA ASN A 173 -6.06 12.46 5.48
C ASN A 173 -6.32 11.30 4.52
N ALA A 174 -7.55 10.78 4.53
CA ALA A 174 -8.03 9.83 3.54
C ALA A 174 -9.01 10.49 2.58
N VAL A 175 -9.08 9.95 1.38
CA VAL A 175 -10.08 10.31 0.37
C VAL A 175 -10.72 9.02 -0.14
N TYR A 176 -11.98 8.84 0.18
CA TYR A 176 -12.79 7.71 -0.28
C TYR A 176 -13.42 8.04 -1.62
N GLY A 177 -13.29 7.16 -2.58
CA GLY A 177 -13.77 7.32 -3.94
C GLY A 177 -14.59 6.15 -4.46
N GLU A 178 -15.13 6.30 -5.65
CA GLU A 178 -16.00 5.28 -6.27
C GLU A 178 -15.25 3.97 -6.59
N TYR A 179 -13.98 4.07 -6.99
CA TYR A 179 -13.21 2.90 -7.45
C TYR A 179 -11.96 2.64 -6.64
N PHE A 180 -11.45 3.63 -5.92
CA PHE A 180 -10.24 3.49 -5.13
C PHE A 180 -10.19 4.55 -4.02
N ASN A 181 -9.42 4.25 -2.99
CA ASN A 181 -9.23 5.14 -1.86
C ASN A 181 -7.77 5.57 -1.80
N HIS A 182 -7.57 6.85 -1.48
CA HIS A 182 -6.25 7.44 -1.24
C HIS A 182 -6.03 7.70 0.23
N VAL A 183 -4.77 7.66 0.65
CA VAL A 183 -4.33 8.29 1.89
C VAL A 183 -3.12 9.16 1.59
N PHE A 184 -3.07 10.34 2.19
CA PHE A 184 -1.98 11.29 2.01
C PHE A 184 -1.30 11.58 3.34
N PHE A 185 0.05 11.65 3.29
CA PHE A 185 0.88 11.97 4.43
C PHE A 185 1.75 13.18 4.13
N GLN A 186 1.69 14.19 5.00
CA GLN A 186 2.65 15.30 5.00
C GLN A 186 3.47 15.26 6.28
N ARG A 187 4.79 15.09 6.14
CA ARG A 187 5.72 15.03 7.27
C ARG A 187 6.32 16.38 7.56
N TYR A 188 6.52 16.66 8.85
CA TYR A 188 7.12 17.88 9.34
C TYR A 188 8.26 17.54 10.30
N GLY A 189 9.43 18.13 10.05
CA GLY A 189 10.60 17.98 10.93
C GLY A 189 11.32 16.64 10.81
N TYR A 190 10.92 15.75 9.92
CA TYR A 190 11.59 14.48 9.64
C TYR A 190 11.30 13.97 8.24
N GLU A 191 12.18 13.09 7.75
CA GLU A 191 12.01 12.35 6.50
C GLU A 191 12.30 10.87 6.74
N ILE A 192 11.69 10.02 5.92
CA ILE A 192 12.00 8.59 5.86
C ILE A 192 12.66 8.35 4.50
N PRO A 193 13.94 8.00 4.45
CA PRO A 193 14.64 7.76 3.19
C PRO A 193 13.92 6.71 2.33
N GLY A 194 13.85 6.96 1.02
CA GLY A 194 13.19 6.07 0.05
C GLY A 194 11.66 5.99 0.18
N TYR A 195 11.04 6.78 1.06
CA TYR A 195 9.62 6.72 1.36
C TYR A 195 8.88 7.95 0.84
N GLY A 196 8.74 8.04 -0.46
CA GLY A 196 8.03 9.09 -1.19
C GLY A 196 8.93 10.23 -1.64
N THR A 197 9.15 10.33 -2.94
CA THR A 197 9.90 11.41 -3.58
C THR A 197 8.94 12.34 -4.28
N ILE A 198 8.86 13.60 -3.84
CA ILE A 198 8.01 14.61 -4.47
C ILE A 198 8.82 15.35 -5.52
N HIS A 199 8.41 15.26 -6.77
CA HIS A 199 9.03 15.98 -7.86
C HIS A 199 8.46 17.41 -7.95
N PRO A 200 9.32 18.43 -8.18
CA PRO A 200 8.90 19.85 -8.14
C PRO A 200 7.78 20.22 -9.12
N ASP A 201 7.77 19.57 -10.28
CA ASP A 201 6.82 19.80 -11.37
C ASP A 201 5.53 18.97 -11.26
N THR A 202 5.38 18.14 -10.20
CA THR A 202 4.12 17.44 -9.94
C THR A 202 3.02 18.41 -9.57
N PRO A 203 1.89 18.50 -10.31
CA PRO A 203 0.86 19.52 -10.08
C PRO A 203 0.30 19.51 -8.65
N LEU A 204 -0.03 18.34 -8.10
CA LEU A 204 -0.57 18.19 -6.75
C LEU A 204 0.50 17.91 -5.68
N LYS A 205 1.81 18.04 -6.02
CA LYS A 205 2.92 17.88 -5.06
C LYS A 205 2.89 16.54 -4.30
N THR A 206 2.67 15.47 -5.04
CA THR A 206 2.61 14.10 -4.50
C THR A 206 3.77 13.25 -5.01
N SER A 207 4.07 12.19 -4.27
CA SER A 207 5.08 11.17 -4.60
C SER A 207 4.47 9.97 -5.33
N GLU A 208 5.31 8.98 -5.63
CA GLU A 208 4.89 7.60 -5.91
C GLU A 208 4.14 7.00 -4.71
N PHE A 209 3.51 5.82 -4.88
CA PHE A 209 2.91 5.10 -3.77
C PHE A 209 3.97 4.57 -2.80
N THR A 210 3.81 4.88 -1.52
CA THR A 210 4.81 4.60 -0.48
C THR A 210 4.48 3.36 0.34
N HIS A 211 3.20 3.12 0.58
CA HIS A 211 2.67 1.91 1.21
C HIS A 211 1.21 1.69 0.78
N HIS A 212 0.70 0.55 1.14
CA HIS A 212 -0.65 0.13 0.79
C HIS A 212 -1.33 -0.48 1.99
N ASP A 213 -2.63 -0.21 2.10
CA ASP A 213 -3.46 -0.67 3.19
C ASP A 213 -4.50 -1.66 2.66
N TRP A 214 -4.70 -2.77 3.41
CA TRP A 214 -5.72 -3.79 3.15
C TRP A 214 -6.61 -3.91 4.36
N ILE A 215 -7.91 -3.77 4.16
CA ILE A 215 -8.92 -4.11 5.16
C ILE A 215 -9.33 -5.55 4.92
N ILE A 216 -9.00 -6.44 5.84
CA ILE A 216 -9.27 -7.87 5.72
C ILE A 216 -10.22 -8.35 6.82
N GLY A 217 -10.93 -9.44 6.53
CA GLY A 217 -11.75 -10.12 7.52
C GLY A 217 -10.92 -11.06 8.40
N GLY A 218 -11.42 -11.37 9.57
CA GLY A 218 -10.80 -12.29 10.51
C GLY A 218 -10.80 -11.77 11.94
N LYS A 219 -10.22 -12.55 12.86
CA LYS A 219 -10.05 -12.18 14.27
C LYS A 219 -8.59 -11.92 14.65
N ASP A 220 -7.67 -12.34 13.81
CA ASP A 220 -6.21 -12.27 13.99
C ASP A 220 -5.50 -12.25 12.64
N MET A 221 -4.19 -12.12 12.63
CA MET A 221 -3.35 -12.02 11.44
C MET A 221 -2.89 -13.39 10.88
N GLU A 222 -3.44 -14.50 11.34
CA GLU A 222 -3.03 -15.85 10.86
C GLU A 222 -3.27 -16.04 9.36
N SER A 223 -4.35 -15.47 8.82
CA SER A 223 -4.67 -15.56 7.38
C SER A 223 -3.61 -14.95 6.46
N ILE A 224 -2.79 -14.04 6.97
CA ILE A 224 -1.72 -13.37 6.22
C ILE A 224 -0.30 -13.77 6.67
N LYS A 225 -0.16 -14.82 7.47
CA LYS A 225 1.13 -15.30 7.99
C LYS A 225 2.10 -15.70 6.87
N TYR A 226 1.57 -16.13 5.72
CA TYR A 226 2.36 -16.41 4.52
C TYR A 226 3.20 -15.20 4.04
N ILE A 227 2.80 -13.96 4.37
CA ILE A 227 3.58 -12.75 4.07
C ILE A 227 4.99 -12.86 4.65
N THR A 228 5.13 -13.43 5.86
CA THR A 228 6.45 -13.67 6.47
C THR A 228 7.01 -15.02 6.07
N GLU A 229 6.22 -16.08 6.04
CA GLU A 229 6.71 -17.46 5.88
C GLU A 229 7.01 -17.84 4.43
N VAL A 230 6.28 -17.25 3.46
CA VAL A 230 6.47 -17.52 2.03
C VAL A 230 7.14 -16.36 1.31
N LEU A 231 6.68 -15.12 1.56
CA LEU A 231 7.20 -13.94 0.88
C LEU A 231 8.43 -13.34 1.60
N GLY A 232 8.70 -13.73 2.84
CA GLY A 232 9.89 -13.31 3.58
C GLY A 232 9.85 -11.88 4.10
N PHE A 233 8.70 -11.22 4.08
CA PHE A 233 8.55 -9.90 4.68
C PHE A 233 8.81 -9.93 6.18
N LYS A 234 9.25 -8.82 6.74
CA LYS A 234 9.46 -8.65 8.18
C LYS A 234 8.34 -7.81 8.76
N ALA A 235 7.73 -8.29 9.84
CA ALA A 235 6.80 -7.50 10.62
C ALA A 235 7.54 -6.29 11.23
N GLU A 236 6.94 -5.10 11.17
CA GLU A 236 7.49 -3.88 11.77
C GLU A 236 7.46 -3.95 13.30
N ALA A 237 6.38 -4.50 13.84
CA ALA A 237 6.16 -4.77 15.26
C ALA A 237 5.20 -5.96 15.43
N ALA A 238 4.90 -6.35 16.65
CA ALA A 238 3.77 -7.24 16.92
C ALA A 238 2.45 -6.57 16.50
N PRO A 239 1.40 -7.36 16.17
CA PRO A 239 0.09 -6.80 15.89
C PRO A 239 -0.38 -5.92 17.05
N GLU A 240 -0.93 -4.74 16.74
CA GLU A 240 -1.39 -3.78 17.74
C GLU A 240 -2.84 -3.33 17.47
N ILE A 241 -3.52 -2.89 18.51
CA ILE A 241 -4.89 -2.38 18.40
C ILE A 241 -4.83 -0.86 18.33
N ASN A 242 -5.34 -0.29 17.22
CA ASN A 242 -5.60 1.13 17.08
C ASN A 242 -7.06 1.42 17.40
N GLY A 243 -7.31 2.50 18.12
CA GLY A 243 -8.66 2.88 18.54
C GLY A 243 -8.76 4.38 18.80
N ASP A 244 -9.60 4.77 19.75
CA ASP A 244 -9.91 6.17 20.06
C ASP A 244 -8.70 7.02 20.44
N TYR A 245 -7.66 6.40 20.99
CA TYR A 245 -6.40 7.06 21.34
C TYR A 245 -5.49 7.33 20.12
N SER A 246 -5.76 6.69 18.99
CA SER A 246 -4.94 6.77 17.77
C SER A 246 -5.56 7.79 16.81
N LYS A 247 -5.13 9.05 16.90
CA LYS A 247 -5.73 10.16 16.14
C LYS A 247 -5.72 9.94 14.62
N GLY A 248 -4.57 9.53 14.07
CA GLY A 248 -4.41 9.27 12.64
C GLY A 248 -5.38 8.20 12.15
N PRO A 249 -5.28 6.95 12.63
CA PRO A 249 -6.20 5.87 12.27
C PRO A 249 -7.66 6.22 12.49
N LYS A 250 -8.01 6.83 13.65
CA LYS A 250 -9.39 7.22 13.93
C LYS A 250 -9.97 8.15 12.87
N ARG A 251 -9.20 9.13 12.40
CA ARG A 251 -9.64 10.09 11.37
C ARG A 251 -9.60 9.49 9.97
N VAL A 252 -8.51 8.80 9.62
CA VAL A 252 -8.32 8.19 8.31
C VAL A 252 -9.43 7.17 8.00
N PHE A 253 -9.78 6.33 8.98
CA PHE A 253 -10.82 5.30 8.82
C PHE A 253 -12.21 5.73 9.27
N ILE A 254 -12.39 7.01 9.69
CA ILE A 254 -13.67 7.54 10.18
C ILE A 254 -14.27 6.62 11.27
N MET A 255 -13.40 6.21 12.20
CA MET A 255 -13.79 5.26 13.25
C MET A 255 -14.70 5.96 14.28
N PRO A 256 -15.89 5.41 14.55
CA PRO A 256 -16.74 5.89 15.66
C PRO A 256 -16.06 5.73 17.02
N ASP A 257 -16.54 6.46 18.02
CA ASP A 257 -16.08 6.31 19.41
C ASP A 257 -16.29 4.87 19.89
N GLY A 258 -15.31 4.32 20.59
CA GLY A 258 -15.31 2.94 21.08
C GLY A 258 -14.96 1.88 20.03
N TYR A 259 -14.74 2.25 18.76
CA TYR A 259 -14.29 1.32 17.74
C TYR A 259 -12.76 1.25 17.70
N SER A 260 -12.28 0.10 17.22
CA SER A 260 -10.86 -0.17 17.02
C SER A 260 -10.64 -1.10 15.83
N HIS A 261 -9.39 -1.26 15.43
CA HIS A 261 -8.98 -2.34 14.52
C HIS A 261 -7.65 -2.94 14.97
N LEU A 262 -7.40 -4.18 14.60
CA LEU A 262 -6.10 -4.80 14.73
C LEU A 262 -5.25 -4.39 13.52
N TYR A 263 -4.02 -3.96 13.75
CA TYR A 263 -3.08 -3.48 12.73
C TYR A 263 -1.80 -4.29 12.71
N GLN A 264 -1.27 -4.55 11.51
CA GLN A 264 0.04 -5.14 11.30
C GLN A 264 0.72 -4.56 10.06
N GLY A 265 1.91 -4.00 10.24
CA GLY A 265 2.78 -3.50 9.17
C GLY A 265 3.90 -4.47 8.82
N PHE A 266 4.33 -4.46 7.53
CA PHE A 266 5.43 -5.28 7.04
C PHE A 266 6.34 -4.48 6.11
N VAL A 267 7.63 -4.77 6.18
CA VAL A 267 8.67 -4.26 5.28
C VAL A 267 9.23 -5.38 4.42
N SER A 268 9.60 -5.04 3.20
CA SER A 268 10.11 -6.01 2.23
C SER A 268 11.48 -6.56 2.63
N PRO A 269 11.78 -7.82 2.28
CA PRO A 269 13.09 -8.43 2.60
C PRO A 269 14.28 -7.76 1.91
N ASN A 270 14.07 -7.12 0.76
CA ASN A 270 15.11 -6.39 0.05
C ASN A 270 15.19 -4.89 0.39
N ASN A 271 14.40 -4.44 1.38
CA ASN A 271 14.30 -3.05 1.83
C ASN A 271 13.85 -2.04 0.74
N ILE A 272 13.26 -2.49 -0.35
CA ILE A 272 12.62 -1.60 -1.33
C ILE A 272 11.28 -1.13 -0.74
N CYS A 273 11.01 0.17 -0.81
CA CYS A 273 9.75 0.75 -0.35
C CYS A 273 8.51 0.13 -1.01
N GLY A 274 7.34 0.43 -0.49
CA GLY A 274 6.08 -0.24 -0.83
C GLY A 274 5.65 -1.15 0.32
N LYS A 275 5.59 -0.59 1.55
CA LYS A 275 5.20 -1.32 2.74
C LYS A 275 3.79 -1.87 2.64
N LEU A 276 3.54 -2.98 3.31
CA LEU A 276 2.22 -3.58 3.43
C LEU A 276 1.64 -3.27 4.80
N LYS A 277 0.38 -2.87 4.87
CA LYS A 277 -0.34 -2.63 6.11
C LYS A 277 -1.70 -3.30 6.08
N PHE A 278 -1.96 -4.16 7.04
CA PHE A 278 -3.20 -4.90 7.16
C PHE A 278 -3.97 -4.45 8.39
N PHE A 279 -5.29 -4.34 8.21
CA PHE A 279 -6.22 -3.91 9.25
C PHE A 279 -7.38 -4.88 9.31
N ILE A 280 -7.73 -5.31 10.55
CA ILE A 280 -8.91 -6.12 10.83
C ILE A 280 -9.83 -5.30 11.71
N PRO A 281 -11.00 -4.85 11.22
CA PRO A 281 -11.95 -4.11 12.02
C PRO A 281 -12.44 -4.92 13.22
N ASN A 282 -12.52 -4.28 14.39
CA ASN A 282 -13.09 -4.87 15.59
C ASN A 282 -14.59 -4.56 15.64
N GLY A 283 -15.38 -5.42 15.01
CA GLY A 283 -16.83 -5.27 14.93
C GLY A 283 -17.35 -5.63 13.53
N PRO A 284 -18.68 -5.68 13.38
CA PRO A 284 -19.30 -6.04 12.11
C PRO A 284 -19.06 -4.95 11.07
N LYS A 285 -18.53 -5.36 9.91
CA LYS A 285 -18.37 -4.52 8.72
C LYS A 285 -18.88 -5.26 7.51
N PRO A 286 -19.40 -4.55 6.48
CA PRO A 286 -19.73 -5.20 5.21
C PRO A 286 -18.51 -5.93 4.66
N ASP A 287 -18.70 -7.17 4.20
CA ASP A 287 -17.67 -7.94 3.51
C ASP A 287 -17.95 -7.92 2.01
N LYS A 288 -17.05 -7.28 1.26
CA LYS A 288 -17.05 -7.21 -0.20
C LYS A 288 -15.70 -7.71 -0.77
N SER A 289 -14.97 -8.52 -0.01
CA SER A 289 -13.66 -9.02 -0.42
C SER A 289 -13.70 -9.85 -1.70
N ASP A 290 -14.82 -10.50 -2.01
CA ASP A 290 -15.06 -11.23 -3.26
C ASP A 290 -15.11 -10.31 -4.49
N LYS A 291 -15.34 -9.01 -4.31
CA LYS A 291 -15.34 -7.98 -5.35
C LYS A 291 -13.95 -7.45 -5.70
N GLN A 292 -12.94 -7.79 -4.91
CA GLN A 292 -11.55 -7.37 -5.15
C GLN A 292 -10.78 -8.40 -5.98
N ARG A 293 -11.19 -8.58 -7.22
CA ARG A 293 -10.63 -9.57 -8.14
C ARG A 293 -10.49 -9.01 -9.56
N PRO A 294 -9.61 -9.58 -10.41
CA PRO A 294 -9.52 -9.21 -11.81
C PRO A 294 -10.90 -9.25 -12.50
N GLY A 295 -11.14 -8.28 -13.36
CA GLY A 295 -12.41 -8.08 -14.05
C GLY A 295 -13.38 -7.13 -13.36
N GLU A 296 -13.32 -6.97 -12.05
CA GLU A 296 -14.03 -5.93 -11.30
C GLU A 296 -13.30 -4.59 -11.41
N LEU A 297 -14.00 -3.47 -11.21
CA LEU A 297 -13.39 -2.14 -11.11
C LEU A 297 -12.72 -1.94 -9.74
N GLY A 298 -11.77 -0.99 -9.67
CA GLY A 298 -11.04 -0.68 -8.44
C GLY A 298 -9.68 -1.34 -8.33
N ILE A 299 -9.06 -1.30 -7.14
CA ILE A 299 -7.76 -1.92 -6.89
C ILE A 299 -7.97 -3.43 -6.73
N THR A 300 -7.62 -4.20 -7.74
CA THR A 300 -7.93 -5.64 -7.79
C THR A 300 -6.73 -6.54 -7.53
N MET A 301 -5.51 -6.03 -7.68
CA MET A 301 -4.28 -6.78 -7.50
C MET A 301 -3.14 -5.84 -7.16
N HIS A 302 -2.09 -6.38 -6.54
CA HIS A 302 -0.80 -5.69 -6.37
C HIS A 302 0.30 -6.57 -6.95
N SER A 303 1.35 -5.97 -7.51
CA SER A 303 2.51 -6.72 -7.93
C SER A 303 3.72 -6.48 -7.02
N LEU A 304 4.50 -7.53 -6.86
CA LEU A 304 5.80 -7.56 -6.23
C LEU A 304 6.78 -8.09 -7.27
N TYR A 305 8.06 -7.80 -7.15
CA TYR A 305 9.05 -8.45 -8.01
C TYR A 305 10.15 -9.13 -7.19
N ALA A 306 10.79 -10.11 -7.83
CA ALA A 306 11.94 -10.81 -7.26
C ALA A 306 12.90 -11.26 -8.37
N PRO A 307 14.20 -11.38 -8.08
CA PRO A 307 15.19 -11.85 -9.06
C PRO A 307 15.03 -13.33 -9.43
N ASP A 308 14.45 -14.14 -8.56
CA ASP A 308 14.15 -15.56 -8.76
C ASP A 308 12.76 -15.89 -8.20
N ILE A 309 11.79 -15.93 -9.11
CA ILE A 309 10.39 -16.22 -8.71
C ILE A 309 10.15 -17.72 -8.49
N LEU A 310 11.02 -18.62 -8.95
CA LEU A 310 10.78 -20.07 -8.86
C LEU A 310 10.83 -20.55 -7.41
N LYS A 311 11.73 -20.00 -6.60
CA LYS A 311 11.79 -20.33 -5.16
C LYS A 311 10.50 -19.94 -4.44
N ILE A 312 9.99 -18.74 -4.72
CA ILE A 312 8.75 -18.23 -4.13
C ILE A 312 7.57 -19.08 -4.60
N TYR A 313 7.52 -19.40 -5.88
CA TYR A 313 6.50 -20.27 -6.46
C TYR A 313 6.46 -21.63 -5.76
N GLN A 314 7.61 -22.28 -5.60
CA GLN A 314 7.73 -23.59 -4.92
C GLN A 314 7.27 -23.52 -3.46
N ALA A 315 7.57 -22.44 -2.75
CA ALA A 315 7.11 -22.24 -1.39
C ALA A 315 5.60 -21.99 -1.35
N ALA A 316 5.07 -21.13 -2.22
CA ALA A 316 3.66 -20.78 -2.29
C ALA A 316 2.75 -21.97 -2.64
N VAL A 317 3.17 -22.82 -3.60
CA VAL A 317 2.42 -24.04 -3.99
C VAL A 317 2.27 -25.03 -2.82
N LYS A 318 3.25 -25.07 -1.92
CA LYS A 318 3.24 -25.98 -0.77
C LYS A 318 2.53 -25.40 0.47
N TYR A 319 2.26 -24.10 0.46
CA TYR A 319 1.70 -23.43 1.63
C TYR A 319 0.17 -23.60 1.68
N PRO A 320 -0.38 -24.10 2.80
CA PRO A 320 -1.81 -24.31 2.94
C PRO A 320 -2.61 -23.01 2.79
N GLY A 321 -3.71 -23.04 2.05
CA GLY A 321 -4.61 -21.89 1.89
C GLY A 321 -4.19 -20.89 0.80
N LEU A 322 -3.03 -21.08 0.15
CA LEU A 322 -2.67 -20.28 -1.03
C LEU A 322 -3.08 -20.98 -2.33
N VAL A 323 -3.61 -20.19 -3.26
CA VAL A 323 -3.90 -20.63 -4.63
C VAL A 323 -2.95 -19.92 -5.58
N THR A 324 -2.24 -20.67 -6.42
CA THR A 324 -1.26 -20.11 -7.35
C THR A 324 -1.64 -20.42 -8.81
N THR A 325 -1.35 -19.50 -9.74
CA THR A 325 -1.31 -19.83 -11.17
C THR A 325 0.01 -20.53 -11.51
N LYS A 326 0.08 -21.11 -12.72
CA LYS A 326 1.37 -21.54 -13.29
C LYS A 326 2.26 -20.33 -13.55
N VAL A 327 3.57 -20.56 -13.61
CA VAL A 327 4.52 -19.52 -14.08
C VAL A 327 4.34 -19.32 -15.57
N ILE A 328 3.98 -18.11 -15.96
CA ILE A 328 3.68 -17.70 -17.36
C ILE A 328 4.23 -16.29 -17.60
N LYS A 329 4.04 -15.75 -18.81
CA LYS A 329 4.33 -14.33 -19.09
C LYS A 329 3.06 -13.49 -18.90
N ASN A 330 3.18 -12.33 -18.24
CA ASN A 330 2.09 -11.37 -18.15
C ASN A 330 1.90 -10.58 -19.46
N GLU A 331 1.01 -9.61 -19.48
CA GLU A 331 0.71 -8.78 -20.64
C GLU A 331 1.87 -7.93 -21.14
N PHE A 332 2.87 -7.66 -20.29
CA PHE A 332 4.12 -6.98 -20.67
C PHE A 332 5.25 -7.94 -21.08
N GLY A 333 4.96 -9.25 -21.16
CA GLY A 333 5.96 -10.27 -21.50
C GLY A 333 6.88 -10.66 -20.36
N GLU A 334 6.64 -10.18 -19.14
CA GLU A 334 7.42 -10.48 -17.95
C GLU A 334 7.03 -11.84 -17.38
N LYS A 335 8.01 -12.67 -17.00
CA LYS A 335 7.77 -13.95 -16.34
C LYS A 335 7.16 -13.73 -14.96
N THR A 336 6.03 -14.39 -14.68
CA THR A 336 5.22 -14.13 -13.50
C THR A 336 4.36 -15.31 -13.09
N PHE A 337 3.82 -15.26 -11.87
CA PHE A 337 2.70 -16.06 -11.40
C PHE A 337 1.88 -15.25 -10.38
N THR A 338 0.68 -15.70 -10.06
CA THR A 338 -0.14 -15.04 -9.05
C THR A 338 -0.29 -15.92 -7.81
N ILE A 339 -0.48 -15.28 -6.67
CA ILE A 339 -0.82 -15.88 -5.37
C ILE A 339 -2.11 -15.24 -4.90
N LYS A 340 -3.11 -16.06 -4.57
CA LYS A 340 -4.34 -15.63 -3.90
C LYS A 340 -4.44 -16.31 -2.56
N ASP A 341 -4.71 -15.55 -1.50
CA ASP A 341 -4.92 -16.06 -0.15
C ASP A 341 -6.41 -16.26 0.20
N SER A 342 -6.66 -16.70 1.43
CA SER A 342 -8.01 -16.99 1.94
C SER A 342 -8.84 -15.73 2.24
N VAL A 343 -8.23 -14.56 2.31
CA VAL A 343 -8.90 -13.26 2.54
C VAL A 343 -9.02 -12.43 1.25
N ASN A 344 -8.85 -13.09 0.10
CA ASN A 344 -8.98 -12.52 -1.24
C ASN A 344 -7.93 -11.46 -1.61
N VAL A 345 -6.77 -11.44 -0.96
CA VAL A 345 -5.63 -10.64 -1.42
C VAL A 345 -4.96 -11.37 -2.57
N LEU A 346 -4.75 -10.66 -3.67
CA LEU A 346 -4.14 -11.19 -4.89
C LEU A 346 -2.82 -10.47 -5.16
N TRP A 347 -1.76 -11.24 -5.27
CA TRP A 347 -0.43 -10.81 -5.63
C TRP A 347 -0.03 -11.33 -7.01
N GLN A 348 0.64 -10.49 -7.80
CA GLN A 348 1.39 -10.91 -8.97
C GLN A 348 2.88 -10.82 -8.65
N ILE A 349 3.61 -11.93 -8.73
CA ILE A 349 5.05 -11.96 -8.50
C ILE A 349 5.73 -11.95 -9.87
N ILE A 350 6.55 -10.92 -10.13
CA ILE A 350 7.21 -10.66 -11.42
C ILE A 350 8.71 -10.96 -11.28
N GLU A 351 9.28 -11.65 -12.24
CA GLU A 351 10.74 -11.85 -12.30
C GLU A 351 11.40 -10.58 -12.82
N LYS A 352 12.18 -9.92 -11.95
CA LYS A 352 12.94 -8.71 -12.29
C LYS A 352 14.22 -8.70 -11.49
N THR A 353 15.34 -8.60 -12.16
CA THR A 353 16.63 -8.39 -11.50
C THR A 353 16.78 -6.92 -11.10
N ASN A 354 17.14 -6.68 -9.85
CA ASN A 354 17.48 -5.32 -9.41
C ASN A 354 18.69 -4.81 -10.18
N THR A 355 18.50 -3.79 -11.00
CA THR A 355 19.61 -3.10 -11.69
C THR A 355 20.23 -1.99 -10.83
N SER A 356 19.63 -1.66 -9.68
CA SER A 356 20.13 -0.63 -8.76
C SER A 356 20.69 -1.26 -7.50
N ASN A 357 21.94 -1.73 -7.54
CA ASN A 357 22.75 -2.01 -6.36
C ASN A 357 23.22 -0.70 -5.69
N LYS A 358 22.33 0.10 -5.15
CA LYS A 358 22.70 1.05 -4.11
C LYS A 358 22.21 0.48 -2.78
N PRO A 359 23.09 0.12 -1.84
CA PRO A 359 22.67 -0.23 -0.50
C PRO A 359 21.92 0.97 0.08
N GLU A 360 20.65 0.81 0.37
CA GLU A 360 19.94 1.83 1.16
C GLU A 360 20.64 1.95 2.50
N THR A 361 21.17 3.14 2.72
CA THR A 361 21.78 3.54 3.98
C THR A 361 20.79 3.29 5.11
N LYS A 362 21.26 2.71 6.20
CA LYS A 362 20.52 2.56 7.46
C LYS A 362 19.67 3.80 7.73
N VAL A 363 18.42 3.62 8.08
CA VAL A 363 17.49 4.69 8.45
C VAL A 363 18.08 5.42 9.66
N ASN A 364 18.85 6.45 9.42
CA ASN A 364 19.21 7.44 10.42
C ASN A 364 18.17 8.55 10.29
N PHE A 365 17.39 8.78 11.34
CA PHE A 365 16.55 9.97 11.43
C PHE A 365 17.46 11.19 11.40
N THR A 366 17.55 11.83 10.26
CA THR A 366 18.29 13.08 10.15
C THR A 366 17.33 14.21 10.50
N PHE A 367 17.50 14.78 11.68
CA PHE A 367 16.83 16.03 12.03
C PHE A 367 17.51 17.14 11.23
N THR A 368 16.83 17.70 10.25
CA THR A 368 17.32 18.90 9.56
C THR A 368 17.10 20.10 10.47
N ASN A 369 18.17 20.59 11.08
CA ASN A 369 18.23 21.93 11.66
C ASN A 369 18.28 22.94 10.49
N ASN A 370 17.15 23.50 10.13
CA ASN A 370 17.03 24.72 9.32
C ASN A 370 16.08 25.69 10.02
#